data_4d1cf28f3387ea36e9b42cfdcc1fbc4e
#
_entry.id   4d1cf28f3387ea36e9b42cfdcc1fbc4e
#
_cell.length_a   1.000
_cell.length_b   1.000
_cell.length_c   1.000
_cell.angle_alpha   90.00
_cell.angle_beta   90.00
_cell.angle_gamma   90.00
#
_symmetry.space_group_name_H-M   'P 1'
#
loop_
_entity.id
_entity.type
_entity.pdbx_description
1 polymer ?
#
loop_
_entity_poly.entity_id
_entity_poly.type
_entity_poly.pdbx_seq_one_letter_code
_entity_poly.pdbx_strand_id
1 'polypeptide(L)'
;MDYYTIDFETANSSLTSACSIGIVGVKNGVIKLEEYYLINPEEEFCEQNILIHNIKENDVKDALKFSEVWEKIKHYFTETYVFAHNAHFDISVLKACLEKYNLEKPSFNFGCTVRIAQKLWKEELPNVKLQTISRYLNLNHNH
;
A
#
# COMPACT_ATOMS: atom_id res chain seq x y z
N MET A 1 -8.32 15.83 3.90
CA MET A 1 -8.17 14.62 4.75
C MET A 1 -7.13 14.89 5.82
N ASP A 2 -7.27 14.24 6.96
CA ASP A 2 -6.27 14.34 8.02
C ASP A 2 -5.06 13.48 7.69
N TYR A 3 -5.31 12.31 7.09
CA TYR A 3 -4.26 11.42 6.58
C TYR A 3 -4.83 10.41 5.60
N TYR A 4 -3.92 9.76 4.88
CA TYR A 4 -4.22 8.62 4.02
C TYR A 4 -3.45 7.41 4.48
N THR A 5 -3.98 6.23 4.23
CA THR A 5 -3.23 4.98 4.34
C THR A 5 -3.11 4.34 2.96
N ILE A 6 -2.00 3.68 2.69
CA ILE A 6 -1.78 2.97 1.44
C ILE A 6 -1.31 1.54 1.71
N ASP A 7 -1.57 0.67 0.74
CA ASP A 7 -1.12 -0.71 0.77
C ASP A 7 -0.90 -1.19 -0.66
N PHE A 8 0.36 -1.48 -1.00
CA PHE A 8 0.75 -2.03 -2.30
C PHE A 8 0.87 -3.54 -2.23
N GLU A 9 0.49 -4.20 -3.33
CA GLU A 9 0.88 -5.58 -3.60
C GLU A 9 1.80 -5.62 -4.81
N THR A 10 2.76 -6.54 -4.80
CA THR A 10 3.73 -6.69 -5.90
C THR A 10 3.61 -8.06 -6.56
N ALA A 11 3.84 -8.10 -7.86
CA ALA A 11 3.74 -9.33 -8.66
C ALA A 11 4.92 -10.29 -8.42
N ASN A 12 6.08 -9.75 -8.09
CA ASN A 12 7.31 -10.52 -7.88
C ASN A 12 8.20 -9.81 -6.87
N SER A 13 9.44 -10.25 -6.72
CA SER A 13 10.39 -9.69 -5.75
C SER A 13 10.92 -8.31 -6.14
N SER A 14 10.67 -7.85 -7.35
CA SER A 14 11.08 -6.52 -7.78
C SER A 14 10.11 -5.46 -7.25
N LEU A 15 10.65 -4.39 -6.70
CA LEU A 15 9.85 -3.27 -6.19
C LEU A 15 9.10 -2.51 -7.29
N THR A 16 9.49 -2.72 -8.56
CA THR A 16 8.83 -2.11 -9.72
C THR A 16 7.54 -2.79 -10.13
N SER A 17 7.22 -3.93 -9.52
CA SER A 17 6.15 -4.83 -9.98
C SER A 17 4.83 -4.63 -9.25
N ALA A 18 4.49 -3.40 -8.86
CA ALA A 18 3.21 -3.13 -8.22
C ALA A 18 2.04 -3.66 -9.05
N CYS A 19 1.19 -4.48 -8.46
CA CYS A 19 0.01 -5.05 -9.13
C CYS A 19 -1.31 -4.63 -8.48
N SER A 20 -1.28 -3.97 -7.35
CA SER A 20 -2.44 -3.27 -6.77
C SER A 20 -2.02 -2.21 -5.79
N ILE A 21 -2.90 -1.25 -5.57
CA ILE A 21 -2.80 -0.28 -4.48
C ILE A 21 -4.18 -0.04 -3.88
N GLY A 22 -4.24 -0.12 -2.55
CA GLY A 22 -5.40 0.30 -1.77
C GLY A 22 -5.11 1.64 -1.10
N ILE A 23 -6.09 2.51 -1.05
CA ILE A 23 -5.97 3.83 -0.43
C ILE A 23 -7.21 4.10 0.41
N VAL A 24 -6.99 4.54 1.65
CA VAL A 24 -8.07 4.98 2.54
C VAL A 24 -7.75 6.40 3.01
N GLY A 25 -8.72 7.28 2.91
CA GLY A 25 -8.63 8.65 3.44
C GLY A 25 -9.49 8.79 4.68
N VAL A 26 -8.95 9.41 5.73
CA VAL A 26 -9.61 9.57 7.03
C VAL A 26 -9.67 11.04 7.39
N LYS A 27 -10.83 11.46 7.89
CA LYS A 27 -11.05 12.81 8.42
C LYS A 27 -11.87 12.75 9.70
N ASN A 28 -11.36 13.36 10.75
CA ASN A 28 -12.02 13.38 12.07
C ASN A 28 -12.36 11.95 12.57
N GLY A 29 -11.45 11.01 12.35
CA GLY A 29 -11.63 9.63 12.77
C GLY A 29 -12.62 8.82 11.92
N VAL A 30 -13.10 9.37 10.81
CA VAL A 30 -14.08 8.72 9.93
C VAL A 30 -13.47 8.48 8.56
N ILE A 31 -13.68 7.26 8.03
CA ILE A 31 -13.26 6.93 6.66
C ILE A 31 -14.13 7.71 5.68
N LYS A 32 -13.50 8.56 4.88
CA LYS A 32 -14.17 9.40 3.87
C LYS A 32 -13.87 8.99 2.45
N LEU A 33 -12.83 8.17 2.24
CA LEU A 33 -12.41 7.75 0.92
C LEU A 33 -11.85 6.34 1.01
N GLU A 34 -12.29 5.48 0.09
CA GLU A 34 -11.74 4.15 -0.12
C GLU A 34 -11.58 3.96 -1.62
N GLU A 35 -10.34 3.72 -2.06
CA GLU A 35 -10.04 3.44 -3.45
C GLU A 35 -9.16 2.20 -3.54
N TYR A 36 -9.37 1.44 -4.60
CA TYR A 36 -8.57 0.25 -4.89
C TYR A 36 -8.35 0.18 -6.40
N TYR A 37 -7.10 0.01 -6.79
CA TYR A 37 -6.74 -0.15 -8.19
C TYR A 37 -5.91 -1.41 -8.37
N LEU A 38 -6.35 -2.27 -9.29
CA LEU A 38 -5.48 -3.27 -9.88
C LEU A 38 -4.54 -2.54 -10.85
N ILE A 39 -3.30 -2.99 -10.91
CA ILE A 39 -2.26 -2.40 -11.75
C ILE A 39 -1.67 -3.51 -12.61
N ASN A 40 -1.59 -3.27 -13.91
CA ASN A 40 -0.82 -4.14 -14.78
C ASN A 40 0.66 -3.80 -14.59
N PRO A 41 1.45 -4.68 -13.95
CA PRO A 41 2.85 -4.37 -13.65
C PRO A 41 3.76 -4.48 -14.86
N GLU A 42 3.27 -5.05 -15.97
CA GLU A 42 4.06 -5.34 -17.17
C GLU A 42 5.30 -6.20 -16.85
N GLU A 43 5.16 -7.06 -15.86
CA GLU A 43 6.21 -7.97 -15.38
C GLU A 43 5.58 -9.32 -15.04
N GLU A 44 6.42 -10.34 -14.94
CA GLU A 44 5.99 -11.68 -14.60
C GLU A 44 5.56 -11.77 -13.13
N PHE A 45 4.59 -12.65 -12.86
CA PHE A 45 4.14 -12.95 -11.51
C PHE A 45 4.93 -14.13 -10.93
N CYS A 46 5.34 -13.98 -9.68
CA CYS A 46 5.95 -15.05 -8.91
C CYS A 46 4.87 -15.76 -8.09
N GLU A 47 4.91 -17.09 -8.08
CA GLU A 47 3.93 -17.88 -7.35
C GLU A 47 3.87 -17.54 -5.86
N GLN A 48 5.01 -17.27 -5.24
CA GLN A 48 5.07 -16.88 -3.83
C GLN A 48 4.27 -15.62 -3.53
N ASN A 49 4.33 -14.65 -4.43
CA ASN A 49 3.55 -13.42 -4.30
C ASN A 49 2.06 -13.69 -4.47
N ILE A 50 1.71 -14.50 -5.46
CA ILE A 50 0.31 -14.88 -5.71
C ILE A 50 -0.30 -15.57 -4.49
N LEU A 51 0.46 -16.44 -3.82
CA LEU A 51 0.01 -17.12 -2.60
C LEU A 51 -0.34 -16.15 -1.48
N ILE A 52 0.32 -15.00 -1.43
CA ILE A 52 0.07 -13.97 -0.42
C ILE A 52 -1.18 -13.17 -0.73
N HIS A 53 -1.31 -12.63 -1.95
CA HIS A 53 -2.38 -11.67 -2.28
C HIS A 53 -3.44 -12.20 -3.26
N ASN A 54 -3.22 -13.38 -3.84
CA ASN A 54 -4.14 -14.02 -4.78
C ASN A 54 -4.47 -13.20 -6.04
N ILE A 55 -3.61 -12.26 -6.41
CA ILE A 55 -3.72 -11.52 -7.67
C ILE A 55 -2.87 -12.23 -8.71
N LYS A 56 -3.46 -12.56 -9.84
CA LYS A 56 -2.83 -13.30 -10.93
C LYS A 56 -2.69 -12.44 -12.16
N GLU A 57 -1.82 -12.86 -13.07
CA GLU A 57 -1.59 -12.17 -14.33
C GLU A 57 -2.89 -11.90 -15.10
N ASN A 58 -3.79 -12.88 -15.10
CA ASN A 58 -5.07 -12.73 -15.79
C ASN A 58 -5.97 -11.64 -15.19
N ASP A 59 -5.82 -11.37 -13.90
CA ASP A 59 -6.63 -10.36 -13.20
C ASP A 59 -6.23 -8.94 -13.58
N VAL A 60 -4.98 -8.73 -14.01
CA VAL A 60 -4.43 -7.39 -14.28
C VAL A 60 -4.13 -7.13 -15.76
N LYS A 61 -4.35 -8.12 -16.64
CA LYS A 61 -4.01 -7.98 -18.06
C LYS A 61 -4.68 -6.78 -18.73
N ASP A 62 -5.89 -6.44 -18.30
CA ASP A 62 -6.65 -5.31 -18.82
C ASP A 62 -6.68 -4.12 -17.84
N ALA A 63 -5.90 -4.20 -16.78
CA ALA A 63 -5.82 -3.12 -15.80
C ALA A 63 -4.93 -1.98 -16.30
N LEU A 64 -5.09 -0.82 -15.68
CA LEU A 64 -4.25 0.35 -15.95
C LEU A 64 -2.80 0.06 -15.54
N LYS A 65 -1.88 0.70 -16.22
CA LYS A 65 -0.47 0.71 -15.81
C LYS A 65 -0.28 1.63 -14.61
N PHE A 66 0.83 1.47 -13.90
CA PHE A 66 1.13 2.34 -12.77
C PHE A 66 1.07 3.83 -13.13
N SER A 67 1.63 4.21 -14.28
CA SER A 67 1.63 5.61 -14.71
C SER A 67 0.22 6.21 -14.84
N GLU A 68 -0.73 5.41 -15.27
CA GLU A 68 -2.12 5.83 -15.40
C GLU A 68 -2.83 5.92 -14.04
N VAL A 69 -2.57 4.96 -13.17
CA VAL A 69 -3.09 4.98 -11.79
C VAL A 69 -2.52 6.17 -11.03
N TRP A 70 -1.22 6.44 -11.20
CA TRP A 70 -0.54 7.55 -10.54
C TRP A 70 -1.20 8.91 -10.83
N GLU A 71 -1.63 9.13 -12.06
CA GLU A 71 -2.34 10.37 -12.41
C GLU A 71 -3.62 10.56 -11.59
N LYS A 72 -4.25 9.47 -11.17
CA LYS A 72 -5.48 9.51 -10.38
C LYS A 72 -5.22 9.74 -8.89
N ILE A 73 -4.08 9.32 -8.37
CA ILE A 73 -3.83 9.28 -6.92
C ILE A 73 -2.73 10.22 -6.44
N LYS A 74 -1.92 10.78 -7.33
CA LYS A 74 -0.73 11.56 -6.96
C LYS A 74 -1.03 12.74 -6.02
N HIS A 75 -2.19 13.35 -6.15
CA HIS A 75 -2.57 14.48 -5.31
C HIS A 75 -2.74 14.12 -3.84
N TYR A 76 -3.05 12.86 -3.51
CA TYR A 76 -3.15 12.42 -2.12
C TYR A 76 -1.81 12.50 -1.40
N PHE A 77 -0.72 12.32 -2.12
CA PHE A 77 0.63 12.30 -1.55
C PHE A 77 1.18 13.68 -1.20
N THR A 78 0.55 14.73 -1.70
CA THR A 78 0.98 16.10 -1.42
C THR A 78 0.02 16.85 -0.48
N GLU A 79 -1.11 16.24 -0.15
CA GLU A 79 -2.15 16.85 0.67
C GLU A 79 -1.83 16.78 2.16
N THR A 80 -1.43 15.62 2.65
CA THR A 80 -1.21 15.37 4.06
C THR A 80 -0.29 14.15 4.28
N TYR A 81 -0.23 13.66 5.50
CA TYR A 81 0.54 12.48 5.85
C TYR A 81 -0.03 11.22 5.17
N VAL A 82 0.88 10.32 4.78
CA VAL A 82 0.55 9.01 4.23
C VAL A 82 1.15 7.95 5.16
N PHE A 83 0.34 6.98 5.57
CA PHE A 83 0.76 5.89 6.44
C PHE A 83 0.66 4.56 5.71
N ALA A 84 1.53 3.63 6.08
CA ALA A 84 1.46 2.25 5.63
C ALA A 84 1.95 1.32 6.74
N HIS A 85 1.52 0.06 6.69
CA HIS A 85 2.00 -0.96 7.61
C HIS A 85 3.30 -1.54 7.06
N ASN A 86 4.42 -1.29 7.72
CA ASN A 86 5.77 -1.49 7.20
C ASN A 86 6.05 -0.53 6.03
N ALA A 87 5.93 0.76 6.30
CA ALA A 87 5.94 1.82 5.31
C ALA A 87 7.18 1.85 4.41
N HIS A 88 8.32 1.37 4.90
CA HIS A 88 9.54 1.31 4.10
C HIS A 88 9.33 0.52 2.80
N PHE A 89 8.56 -0.59 2.88
CA PHE A 89 8.23 -1.38 1.69
C PHE A 89 7.39 -0.57 0.71
N ASP A 90 6.26 -0.03 1.17
CA ASP A 90 5.32 0.68 0.29
C ASP A 90 5.94 1.92 -0.34
N ILE A 91 6.71 2.67 0.44
CA ILE A 91 7.40 3.87 -0.09
C ILE A 91 8.49 3.46 -1.09
N SER A 92 9.17 2.34 -0.86
CA SER A 92 10.16 1.82 -1.81
C SER A 92 9.52 1.36 -3.11
N VAL A 93 8.35 0.73 -3.05
CA VAL A 93 7.56 0.35 -4.23
C VAL A 93 7.14 1.59 -4.99
N LEU A 94 6.60 2.59 -4.30
CA LEU A 94 6.20 3.85 -4.92
C LEU A 94 7.35 4.50 -5.66
N LYS A 95 8.50 4.64 -5.01
CA LYS A 95 9.69 5.25 -5.62
C LYS A 95 10.19 4.47 -6.83
N ALA A 96 10.25 3.14 -6.72
CA ALA A 96 10.69 2.28 -7.81
C ALA A 96 9.77 2.37 -9.03
N CYS A 97 8.45 2.38 -8.81
CA CYS A 97 7.48 2.51 -9.89
C CYS A 97 7.53 3.90 -10.55
N LEU A 98 7.67 4.96 -9.76
CA LEU A 98 7.84 6.31 -10.31
C LEU A 98 9.10 6.41 -11.17
N GLU A 99 10.19 5.81 -10.74
CA GLU A 99 11.44 5.77 -11.49
C GLU A 99 11.32 4.96 -12.78
N LYS A 100 10.66 3.78 -12.70
CA LYS A 100 10.42 2.92 -13.85
C LYS A 100 9.70 3.66 -14.99
N TYR A 101 8.73 4.50 -14.65
CA TYR A 101 7.93 5.25 -15.64
C TYR A 101 8.43 6.68 -15.83
N ASN A 102 9.60 7.02 -15.27
CA ASN A 102 10.22 8.34 -15.39
C ASN A 102 9.29 9.47 -14.95
N LEU A 103 8.63 9.25 -13.83
CA LEU A 103 7.68 10.21 -13.23
C LEU A 103 8.32 10.99 -12.09
N GLU A 104 7.86 12.22 -11.89
CA GLU A 104 8.33 13.08 -10.81
C GLU A 104 7.96 12.48 -9.45
N LYS A 105 8.94 12.47 -8.54
CA LYS A 105 8.75 12.00 -7.17
C LYS A 105 8.15 13.12 -6.32
N PRO A 106 7.01 12.89 -5.64
CA PRO A 106 6.44 13.88 -4.75
C PRO A 106 7.26 14.05 -3.48
N SER A 107 7.19 15.22 -2.88
CA SER A 107 7.70 15.46 -1.54
C SER A 107 6.53 15.34 -0.57
N PHE A 108 6.59 14.40 0.36
CA PHE A 108 5.50 14.16 1.31
C PHE A 108 6.04 13.53 2.59
N ASN A 109 5.23 13.63 3.64
CA ASN A 109 5.52 13.03 4.93
C ASN A 109 4.81 11.69 5.03
N PHE A 110 5.53 10.68 5.52
CA PHE A 110 4.94 9.36 5.71
C PHE A 110 5.22 8.82 7.12
N GLY A 111 4.37 7.92 7.58
CA GLY A 111 4.50 7.24 8.84
C GLY A 111 4.31 5.74 8.68
N CYS A 112 4.83 4.99 9.66
CA CYS A 112 4.78 3.54 9.65
C CYS A 112 3.94 3.03 10.82
N THR A 113 2.84 2.35 10.53
CA THR A 113 1.95 1.82 11.57
C THR A 113 2.57 0.65 12.34
N VAL A 114 3.57 -0.05 11.77
CA VAL A 114 4.38 -1.03 12.52
C VAL A 114 5.11 -0.34 13.66
N ARG A 115 5.75 0.79 13.39
CA ARG A 115 6.48 1.54 14.42
C ARG A 115 5.54 2.10 15.49
N ILE A 116 4.38 2.58 15.08
CA ILE A 116 3.37 3.05 16.02
C ILE A 116 2.91 1.90 16.92
N ALA A 117 2.60 0.75 16.34
CA ALA A 117 2.16 -0.42 17.09
C ALA A 117 3.25 -0.92 18.06
N GLN A 118 4.51 -0.94 17.63
CA GLN A 118 5.64 -1.31 18.49
C GLN A 118 5.73 -0.39 19.69
N LYS A 119 5.55 0.90 19.48
CA LYS A 119 5.62 1.89 20.54
C LYS A 119 4.47 1.76 21.54
N LEU A 120 3.26 1.49 21.06
CA LEU A 120 2.05 1.42 21.87
C LEU A 120 1.86 0.06 22.57
N TRP A 121 2.18 -1.04 21.88
CA TRP A 121 1.76 -2.39 22.29
C TRP A 121 2.87 -3.43 22.32
N LYS A 122 4.13 -3.01 22.35
CA LYS A 122 5.28 -3.92 22.29
C LYS A 122 5.22 -5.02 23.35
N GLU A 123 4.82 -4.67 24.58
CA GLU A 123 4.77 -5.61 25.70
C GLU A 123 3.46 -6.40 25.76
N GLU A 124 2.44 -5.96 25.04
CA GLU A 124 1.10 -6.58 25.07
C GLU A 124 0.90 -7.59 23.95
N LEU A 125 1.64 -7.46 22.84
CA LEU A 125 1.47 -8.29 21.66
C LEU A 125 2.72 -9.12 21.36
N PRO A 126 2.55 -10.37 20.89
CA PRO A 126 3.69 -11.22 20.52
C PRO A 126 4.43 -10.72 19.28
N ASN A 127 3.73 -9.99 18.42
CA ASN A 127 4.28 -9.34 17.25
C ASN A 127 3.34 -8.20 16.81
N VAL A 128 3.77 -7.41 15.84
CA VAL A 128 2.99 -6.29 15.32
C VAL A 128 2.54 -6.51 13.87
N LYS A 129 2.32 -7.76 13.49
CA LYS A 129 1.71 -8.09 12.21
C LYS A 129 0.28 -7.55 12.17
N LEU A 130 -0.16 -7.18 10.99
CA LEU A 130 -1.50 -6.60 10.82
C LEU A 130 -2.61 -7.54 11.33
N GLN A 131 -2.48 -8.84 11.11
CA GLN A 131 -3.41 -9.83 11.65
C GLN A 131 -3.49 -9.79 13.17
N THR A 132 -2.34 -9.72 13.84
CA THR A 132 -2.25 -9.68 15.29
C THR A 132 -2.91 -8.43 15.85
N ILE A 133 -2.61 -7.28 15.26
CA ILE A 133 -3.19 -5.99 15.65
C ILE A 133 -4.69 -5.99 15.42
N SER A 134 -5.15 -6.52 14.29
CA SER A 134 -6.58 -6.58 13.96
C SER A 134 -7.36 -7.40 14.97
N ARG A 135 -6.81 -8.54 15.43
CA ARG A 135 -7.43 -9.35 16.50
C ARG A 135 -7.44 -8.59 17.82
N TYR A 136 -6.34 -7.98 18.18
CA TYR A 136 -6.22 -7.21 19.43
C TYR A 136 -7.24 -6.08 19.49
N LEU A 137 -7.42 -5.37 18.37
CA LEU A 137 -8.37 -4.26 18.26
C LEU A 137 -9.78 -4.71 17.87
N ASN A 138 -9.99 -6.01 17.70
CA ASN A 138 -11.28 -6.60 17.32
C ASN A 138 -11.79 -6.06 15.97
N LEU A 139 -10.91 -5.99 14.98
CA LEU A 139 -11.21 -5.53 13.63
C LEU A 139 -11.30 -6.72 12.68
N ASN A 140 -12.06 -6.56 11.59
CA ASN A 140 -12.08 -7.51 10.50
C ASN A 140 -10.83 -7.28 9.63
N HIS A 141 -10.11 -8.37 9.32
CA HIS A 141 -8.95 -8.31 8.45
C HIS A 141 -9.00 -9.43 7.43
N ASN A 142 -9.04 -9.05 6.16
CA ASN A 142 -8.91 -9.95 5.02
C ASN A 142 -7.69 -9.50 4.21
N HIS A 143 -6.85 -10.48 3.94
CA HIS A 143 -5.66 -10.19 3.14
C HIS A 143 -5.96 -10.31 1.65
#